data_1f26a2d7c7d35062d87393b4142e0162
#
_entry.id   1f26a2d7c7d35062d87393b4142e0162
#
_cell.length_a   1.000
_cell.length_b   1.000
_cell.length_c   1.000
_cell.angle_alpha   90.00
_cell.angle_beta   90.00
_cell.angle_gamma   90.00
#
_symmetry.space_group_name_H-M   'P 1'
#
loop_
_entity.id
_entity.type
_entity.pdbx_description
1 polymer ?
#
loop_
_entity_poly.entity_id
_entity_poly.type
_entity_poly.pdbx_seq_one_letter_code
_entity_poly.pdbx_strand_id
1 'polypeptide(L)'
;MKFITNTSDLSKYLSIPIKENSVIKSISTDTRSIKKDSMFIAINGEHFDGNDFVDEALKKGAVIALADHKRYQKKKNKKIIYVKNTISSLKKISENIIKGFKGNVIAITGSNGKTTTTNLIHKTLKNSSKTLKNYNNEIGMPLSIMNASAKSNNLVLEIGASKFKDINYL
;
A
#
# COMPACT_ATOMS: atom_id res chain seq x y z
N MET A 1 -10.15 -8.76 8.53
CA MET A 1 -9.15 -9.35 7.62
C MET A 1 -8.77 -8.29 6.60
N LYS A 2 -7.50 -8.16 6.22
CA LYS A 2 -7.04 -7.23 5.19
C LYS A 2 -6.94 -7.94 3.84
N PHE A 3 -6.74 -7.21 2.73
CA PHE A 3 -6.50 -7.80 1.42
C PHE A 3 -5.14 -8.53 1.35
N ILE A 4 -4.16 -8.03 2.07
CA ILE A 4 -2.85 -8.68 2.20
C ILE A 4 -2.69 -9.11 3.65
N THR A 5 -2.68 -10.39 3.88
CA THR A 5 -2.54 -11.01 5.21
C THR A 5 -1.28 -11.85 5.34
N ASN A 6 -0.67 -12.18 4.23
CA ASN A 6 0.55 -13.00 4.19
C ASN A 6 1.33 -12.76 2.90
N THR A 7 2.49 -13.35 2.81
CA THR A 7 3.38 -13.23 1.64
C THR A 7 2.86 -13.95 0.41
N SER A 8 1.96 -14.94 0.54
CA SER A 8 1.32 -15.57 -0.60
C SER A 8 0.36 -14.62 -1.32
N ASP A 9 -0.39 -13.80 -0.55
CA ASP A 9 -1.22 -12.74 -1.14
C ASP A 9 -0.35 -11.75 -1.92
N LEU A 10 0.78 -11.35 -1.34
CA LEU A 10 1.72 -10.45 -1.98
C LEU A 10 2.30 -11.06 -3.27
N SER A 11 2.70 -12.34 -3.23
CA SER A 11 3.18 -13.09 -4.39
C SER A 11 2.16 -13.07 -5.53
N LYS A 12 0.89 -13.32 -5.20
CA LYS A 12 -0.24 -13.27 -6.16
C LYS A 12 -0.39 -11.90 -6.79
N TYR A 13 -0.45 -10.84 -5.98
CA TYR A 13 -0.66 -9.48 -6.48
C TYR A 13 0.53 -8.91 -7.26
N LEU A 14 1.75 -9.26 -6.90
CA LEU A 14 2.96 -8.86 -7.62
C LEU A 14 3.23 -9.72 -8.86
N SER A 15 2.70 -10.95 -8.89
CA SER A 15 3.08 -11.99 -9.86
C SER A 15 4.58 -12.32 -9.78
N ILE A 16 5.12 -12.38 -8.57
CA ILE A 16 6.52 -12.71 -8.27
C ILE A 16 6.51 -13.87 -7.26
N PRO A 17 7.25 -14.98 -7.50
CA PRO A 17 7.31 -16.08 -6.55
C PRO A 17 8.03 -15.63 -5.28
N ILE A 18 7.34 -15.70 -4.14
CA ILE A 18 7.86 -15.40 -2.83
C ILE A 18 7.92 -16.70 -2.03
N LYS A 19 9.13 -17.13 -1.69
CA LYS A 19 9.35 -18.41 -0.98
C LYS A 19 9.11 -18.31 0.53
N GLU A 20 9.09 -17.10 1.07
CA GLU A 20 8.82 -16.86 2.50
C GLU A 20 7.32 -16.99 2.75
N ASN A 21 6.94 -17.69 3.82
CA ASN A 21 5.54 -17.78 4.24
C ASN A 21 5.38 -17.09 5.60
N SER A 22 5.09 -15.80 5.56
CA SER A 22 4.97 -14.96 6.75
C SER A 22 3.63 -14.25 6.79
N VAL A 23 3.08 -14.11 8.00
CA VAL A 23 1.87 -13.30 8.24
C VAL A 23 2.21 -11.82 8.15
N ILE A 24 1.38 -11.03 7.49
CA ILE A 24 1.51 -9.58 7.35
C ILE A 24 0.32 -8.92 8.06
N LYS A 25 0.59 -8.23 9.19
CA LYS A 25 -0.45 -7.54 9.97
C LYS A 25 -0.62 -6.06 9.59
N SER A 26 0.41 -5.43 9.06
CA SER A 26 0.38 -4.02 8.66
C SER A 26 1.37 -3.76 7.53
N ILE A 27 1.15 -2.66 6.82
CA ILE A 27 2.00 -2.22 5.71
C ILE A 27 2.38 -0.77 5.97
N SER A 28 3.66 -0.45 5.91
CA SER A 28 4.18 0.89 6.17
C SER A 28 5.36 1.22 5.26
N THR A 29 5.52 2.51 4.98
CA THR A 29 6.69 3.10 4.32
C THR A 29 7.59 3.87 5.31
N ASP A 30 7.23 3.89 6.61
CA ASP A 30 7.92 4.64 7.65
C ASP A 30 8.37 3.69 8.77
N THR A 31 9.69 3.59 8.98
CA THR A 31 10.29 2.72 10.01
C THR A 31 9.91 3.11 11.43
N ARG A 32 9.51 4.36 11.68
CA ARG A 32 9.01 4.81 12.99
C ARG A 32 7.68 4.19 13.37
N SER A 33 6.89 3.79 12.37
CA SER A 33 5.58 3.16 12.55
C SER A 33 5.61 1.62 12.39
N ILE A 34 6.76 1.03 12.11
CA ILE A 34 6.91 -0.42 11.96
C ILE A 34 6.56 -1.13 13.28
N LYS A 35 5.73 -2.16 13.16
CA LYS A 35 5.35 -3.08 14.22
C LYS A 35 5.76 -4.49 13.84
N LYS A 36 5.75 -5.40 14.81
CA LYS A 36 5.93 -6.83 14.55
C LYS A 36 4.95 -7.32 13.48
N ASP A 37 5.42 -8.15 12.58
CA ASP A 37 4.67 -8.71 11.46
C ASP A 37 4.22 -7.63 10.43
N SER A 38 4.99 -6.55 10.30
CA SER A 38 4.76 -5.54 9.26
C SER A 38 5.43 -5.92 7.93
N MET A 39 4.87 -5.43 6.84
CA MET A 39 5.57 -5.29 5.56
C MET A 39 6.11 -3.86 5.46
N PHE A 40 7.38 -3.71 5.14
CA PHE A 40 7.99 -2.42 4.84
C PHE A 40 8.08 -2.22 3.33
N ILE A 41 7.82 -1.00 2.86
CA ILE A 41 7.97 -0.63 1.45
C ILE A 41 8.93 0.56 1.38
N ALA A 42 10.08 0.33 0.77
CA ALA A 42 11.08 1.35 0.58
C ALA A 42 10.66 2.31 -0.54
N ILE A 43 10.30 3.53 -0.18
CA ILE A 43 9.95 4.58 -1.13
C ILE A 43 11.12 5.55 -1.24
N ASN A 44 11.54 5.83 -2.46
CA ASN A 44 12.50 6.88 -2.73
C ASN A 44 11.77 8.23 -2.75
N GLY A 45 12.08 9.10 -1.81
CA GLY A 45 11.53 10.45 -1.68
C GLY A 45 12.52 11.51 -2.18
N GLU A 46 12.10 12.77 -2.16
CA GLU A 46 12.93 13.91 -2.60
C GLU A 46 14.18 14.12 -1.72
N HIS A 47 14.09 13.84 -0.42
CA HIS A 47 15.13 14.13 0.57
C HIS A 47 15.80 12.89 1.18
N PHE A 48 15.28 11.69 0.92
CA PHE A 48 15.81 10.45 1.46
C PHE A 48 15.48 9.25 0.59
N ASP A 49 16.33 8.24 0.60
CA ASP A 49 16.07 6.94 -0.03
C ASP A 49 15.55 5.95 1.01
N GLY A 50 14.29 5.53 0.86
CA GLY A 50 13.68 4.52 1.72
C GLY A 50 14.41 3.18 1.73
N ASN A 51 15.21 2.90 0.70
CA ASN A 51 16.04 1.70 0.63
C ASN A 51 17.11 1.66 1.73
N ASP A 52 17.56 2.79 2.26
CA ASP A 52 18.54 2.83 3.34
C ASP A 52 17.96 2.36 4.68
N PHE A 53 16.66 2.36 4.81
CA PHE A 53 15.95 1.94 6.03
C PHE A 53 15.46 0.50 6.01
N VAL A 54 15.74 -0.28 4.96
CA VAL A 54 15.27 -1.68 4.82
C VAL A 54 15.78 -2.55 5.97
N ASP A 55 17.08 -2.50 6.25
CA ASP A 55 17.67 -3.32 7.31
C ASP A 55 17.17 -2.89 8.71
N GLU A 56 16.92 -1.60 8.92
CA GLU A 56 16.30 -1.08 10.15
C GLU A 56 14.86 -1.58 10.29
N ALA A 57 14.06 -1.52 9.23
CA ALA A 57 12.68 -2.01 9.24
C ALA A 57 12.60 -3.49 9.60
N LEU A 58 13.49 -4.32 9.04
CA LEU A 58 13.59 -5.75 9.37
C LEU A 58 13.97 -5.98 10.84
N LYS A 59 14.91 -5.20 11.37
CA LYS A 59 15.28 -5.26 12.80
C LYS A 59 14.13 -4.84 13.72
N LYS A 60 13.30 -3.90 13.32
CA LYS A 60 12.12 -3.43 14.07
C LYS A 60 10.90 -4.35 13.97
N GLY A 61 11.01 -5.46 13.25
CA GLY A 61 9.96 -6.49 13.20
C GLY A 61 9.18 -6.56 11.89
N ALA A 62 9.64 -5.90 10.83
CA ALA A 62 9.11 -6.19 9.50
C ALA A 62 9.48 -7.62 9.11
N VAL A 63 8.50 -8.38 8.65
CA VAL A 63 8.70 -9.78 8.20
C VAL A 63 9.17 -9.81 6.75
N ILE A 64 8.86 -8.76 5.99
CA ILE A 64 9.24 -8.64 4.59
C ILE A 64 9.40 -7.16 4.21
N ALA A 65 10.33 -6.88 3.30
CA ALA A 65 10.56 -5.56 2.74
C ALA A 65 10.50 -5.60 1.20
N LEU A 66 9.84 -4.62 0.60
CA LEU A 66 9.86 -4.36 -0.84
C LEU A 66 10.85 -3.24 -1.12
N ALA A 67 11.82 -3.47 -1.99
CA ALA A 67 12.93 -2.56 -2.26
C ALA A 67 13.30 -2.53 -3.75
N ASP A 68 13.76 -1.39 -4.26
CA ASP A 68 14.12 -1.21 -5.67
C ASP A 68 15.56 -0.78 -5.91
N HIS A 69 16.36 -0.60 -4.85
CA HIS A 69 17.78 -0.31 -5.01
C HIS A 69 18.54 -1.56 -5.49
N LYS A 70 19.38 -1.41 -6.53
CA LYS A 70 20.13 -2.52 -7.19
C LYS A 70 20.96 -3.38 -6.25
N ARG A 71 21.40 -2.86 -5.08
CA ARG A 71 22.11 -3.64 -4.05
C ARG A 71 21.32 -4.85 -3.54
N TYR A 72 19.98 -4.82 -3.66
CA TYR A 72 19.11 -5.90 -3.22
C TYR A 72 18.82 -6.94 -4.30
N GLN A 73 19.12 -6.65 -5.59
CA GLN A 73 18.84 -7.56 -6.69
C GLN A 73 19.56 -8.92 -6.56
N LYS A 74 20.78 -8.91 -6.02
CA LYS A 74 21.60 -10.13 -5.82
C LYS A 74 21.63 -10.58 -4.35
N LYS A 75 20.94 -9.90 -3.44
CA LYS A 75 20.98 -10.21 -2.01
C LYS A 75 20.15 -11.48 -1.74
N LYS A 76 20.77 -12.51 -1.16
CA LYS A 76 20.10 -13.79 -0.82
C LYS A 76 19.16 -13.70 0.39
N ASN A 77 18.78 -12.51 0.85
CA ASN A 77 17.88 -12.36 1.99
C ASN A 77 16.44 -12.58 1.53
N LYS A 78 15.84 -13.70 1.95
CA LYS A 78 14.46 -14.08 1.60
C LYS A 78 13.39 -13.07 2.08
N LYS A 79 13.73 -12.25 3.06
CA LYS A 79 12.84 -11.19 3.59
C LYS A 79 12.87 -9.90 2.76
N ILE A 80 13.72 -9.81 1.72
CA ILE A 80 13.80 -8.63 0.85
C ILE A 80 13.36 -9.05 -0.55
N ILE A 81 12.27 -8.45 -1.02
CA ILE A 81 11.78 -8.62 -2.39
C ILE A 81 12.30 -7.46 -3.21
N TYR A 82 13.18 -7.74 -4.15
CA TYR A 82 13.62 -6.76 -5.11
C TYR A 82 12.58 -6.59 -6.21
N VAL A 83 12.24 -5.33 -6.51
CA VAL A 83 11.40 -4.92 -7.64
C VAL A 83 12.11 -3.82 -8.44
N LYS A 84 11.71 -3.62 -9.69
CA LYS A 84 12.31 -2.57 -10.54
C LYS A 84 11.97 -1.15 -10.05
N ASN A 85 10.77 -0.97 -9.51
CA ASN A 85 10.28 0.29 -8.96
C ASN A 85 9.20 0.01 -7.93
N THR A 86 9.34 0.53 -6.71
CA THR A 86 8.42 0.27 -5.60
C THR A 86 7.08 0.98 -5.79
N ILE A 87 7.04 2.19 -6.35
CA ILE A 87 5.78 2.93 -6.61
C ILE A 87 4.94 2.19 -7.66
N SER A 88 5.56 1.77 -8.76
CA SER A 88 4.86 0.96 -9.78
C SER A 88 4.36 -0.37 -9.21
N SER A 89 5.09 -0.96 -8.28
CA SER A 89 4.69 -2.19 -7.60
C SER A 89 3.51 -1.96 -6.67
N LEU A 90 3.48 -0.84 -5.93
CA LEU A 90 2.32 -0.42 -5.14
C LEU A 90 1.07 -0.27 -6.00
N LYS A 91 1.20 0.44 -7.12
CA LYS A 91 0.11 0.61 -8.10
C LYS A 91 -0.41 -0.76 -8.57
N LYS A 92 0.47 -1.64 -9.04
CA LYS A 92 0.11 -2.99 -9.50
C LYS A 92 -0.63 -3.80 -8.43
N ILE A 93 -0.17 -3.76 -7.18
CA ILE A 93 -0.83 -4.46 -6.07
C ILE A 93 -2.24 -3.90 -5.86
N SER A 94 -2.39 -2.57 -5.76
CA SER A 94 -3.68 -1.94 -5.52
C SER A 94 -4.66 -2.16 -6.68
N GLU A 95 -4.22 -2.08 -7.92
CA GLU A 95 -5.04 -2.41 -9.10
C GLU A 95 -5.56 -3.87 -9.05
N ASN A 96 -4.70 -4.83 -8.70
CA ASN A 96 -5.10 -6.22 -8.61
C ASN A 96 -6.07 -6.46 -7.44
N ILE A 97 -5.92 -5.73 -6.33
CA ILE A 97 -6.89 -5.76 -5.24
C ILE A 97 -8.24 -5.23 -5.73
N ILE A 98 -8.27 -4.06 -6.38
CA ILE A 98 -9.50 -3.43 -6.89
C ILE A 98 -10.17 -4.31 -7.94
N LYS A 99 -9.43 -4.90 -8.88
CA LYS A 99 -9.98 -5.84 -9.88
C LYS A 99 -10.64 -7.07 -9.25
N GLY A 100 -10.13 -7.52 -8.11
CA GLY A 100 -10.71 -8.66 -7.37
C GLY A 100 -11.77 -8.27 -6.34
N PHE A 101 -11.95 -6.97 -6.08
CA PHE A 101 -12.91 -6.48 -5.09
C PHE A 101 -14.34 -6.54 -5.64
N LYS A 102 -15.23 -7.21 -4.92
CA LYS A 102 -16.63 -7.41 -5.34
C LYS A 102 -17.60 -6.37 -4.77
N GLY A 103 -17.10 -5.44 -3.96
CA GLY A 103 -17.89 -4.36 -3.38
C GLY A 103 -17.88 -3.09 -4.24
N ASN A 104 -18.40 -2.02 -3.70
CA ASN A 104 -18.42 -0.72 -4.37
C ASN A 104 -17.13 0.06 -4.11
N VAL A 105 -16.58 0.68 -5.14
CA VAL A 105 -15.49 1.65 -5.04
C VAL A 105 -16.06 3.04 -5.30
N ILE A 106 -15.98 3.90 -4.30
CA ILE A 106 -16.48 5.28 -4.35
C ILE A 106 -15.25 6.19 -4.33
N ALA A 107 -15.00 6.85 -5.45
CA ALA A 107 -13.89 7.78 -5.60
C ALA A 107 -14.38 9.23 -5.43
N ILE A 108 -13.69 10.01 -4.61
CA ILE A 108 -14.03 11.39 -4.28
C ILE A 108 -12.87 12.29 -4.66
N THR A 109 -13.14 13.21 -5.57
CA THR A 109 -12.19 14.27 -5.94
C THR A 109 -12.87 15.63 -5.90
N GLY A 110 -12.12 16.70 -6.03
CA GLY A 110 -12.60 18.08 -6.01
C GLY A 110 -11.58 19.05 -5.42
N SER A 111 -11.78 20.32 -5.58
CA SER A 111 -10.89 21.37 -5.04
C SER A 111 -10.95 21.40 -3.51
N ASN A 112 -12.17 21.36 -2.94
CA ASN A 112 -12.43 21.45 -1.51
C ASN A 112 -13.37 20.33 -1.04
N GLY A 113 -13.39 20.05 0.27
CA GLY A 113 -14.35 19.16 0.91
C GLY A 113 -14.12 17.66 0.72
N LYS A 114 -13.10 17.22 -0.02
CA LYS A 114 -12.80 15.80 -0.27
C LYS A 114 -12.79 14.95 1.01
N THR A 115 -11.97 15.32 1.96
CA THR A 115 -11.80 14.59 3.22
C THR A 115 -13.08 14.59 4.05
N THR A 116 -13.79 15.71 4.11
CA THR A 116 -15.09 15.81 4.81
C THR A 116 -16.12 14.88 4.17
N THR A 117 -16.27 14.93 2.84
CA THR A 117 -17.18 14.07 2.08
C THR A 117 -16.83 12.59 2.24
N THR A 118 -15.54 12.24 2.13
CA THR A 118 -15.03 10.88 2.37
C THR A 118 -15.43 10.38 3.77
N ASN A 119 -15.27 11.23 4.79
CA ASN A 119 -15.63 10.88 6.16
C ASN A 119 -17.14 10.72 6.36
N LEU A 120 -17.96 11.58 5.76
CA LEU A 120 -19.41 11.49 5.85
C LEU A 120 -19.92 10.21 5.17
N ILE A 121 -19.51 9.95 3.94
CA ILE A 121 -19.89 8.73 3.21
C ILE A 121 -19.44 7.47 3.98
N HIS A 122 -18.20 7.46 4.48
CA HIS A 122 -17.72 6.33 5.30
C HIS A 122 -18.57 6.10 6.54
N LYS A 123 -19.03 7.15 7.23
CA LYS A 123 -19.87 7.03 8.42
C LYS A 123 -21.29 6.54 8.11
N THR A 124 -21.83 6.87 6.95
CA THR A 124 -23.18 6.44 6.53
C THR A 124 -23.23 5.03 5.98
N LEU A 125 -22.13 4.56 5.39
CA LEU A 125 -22.05 3.23 4.80
C LEU A 125 -21.61 2.16 5.81
N LYS A 126 -22.43 1.12 5.98
CA LYS A 126 -22.05 -0.05 6.77
C LYS A 126 -20.90 -0.81 6.09
N ASN A 127 -19.98 -1.35 6.89
CA ASN A 127 -18.86 -2.18 6.41
C ASN A 127 -18.04 -1.46 5.31
N SER A 128 -17.65 -0.22 5.54
CA SER A 128 -16.81 0.54 4.63
C SER A 128 -15.37 0.68 5.15
N SER A 129 -14.41 0.77 4.24
CA SER A 129 -13.05 1.26 4.50
C SER A 129 -12.84 2.55 3.71
N LYS A 130 -11.99 3.44 4.20
CA LYS A 130 -11.72 4.72 3.56
C LYS A 130 -10.23 5.00 3.45
N THR A 131 -9.89 6.02 2.67
CA THR A 131 -8.54 6.59 2.61
C THR A 131 -8.00 6.87 4.02
N LEU A 132 -6.78 6.43 4.27
CA LEU A 132 -6.07 6.66 5.53
C LEU A 132 -5.50 8.08 5.55
N LYS A 133 -5.75 8.84 6.62
CA LYS A 133 -5.21 10.20 6.75
C LYS A 133 -5.50 11.03 5.49
N ASN A 134 -4.47 11.68 4.92
CA ASN A 134 -4.46 12.42 3.65
C ASN A 134 -3.78 11.62 2.51
N TYR A 135 -3.86 10.29 2.53
CA TYR A 135 -3.20 9.39 1.59
C TYR A 135 -3.95 9.33 0.25
N ASN A 136 -3.98 10.43 -0.47
CA ASN A 136 -4.76 10.63 -1.69
C ASN A 136 -3.93 10.76 -2.98
N ASN A 137 -2.62 10.42 -2.89
CA ASN A 137 -1.67 10.46 -4.00
C ASN A 137 -1.23 9.04 -4.43
N GLU A 138 -0.29 8.98 -5.37
CA GLU A 138 0.26 7.74 -5.97
C GLU A 138 0.91 6.75 -4.98
N ILE A 139 1.26 7.19 -3.80
CA ILE A 139 1.79 6.34 -2.72
C ILE A 139 0.71 6.05 -1.70
N GLY A 140 0.00 7.08 -1.25
CA GLY A 140 -0.95 6.99 -0.15
C GLY A 140 -2.22 6.23 -0.50
N MET A 141 -2.76 6.42 -1.70
CA MET A 141 -3.97 5.71 -2.13
C MET A 141 -3.75 4.19 -2.21
N PRO A 142 -2.69 3.67 -2.88
CA PRO A 142 -2.37 2.25 -2.81
C PRO A 142 -2.20 1.72 -1.39
N LEU A 143 -1.51 2.45 -0.51
CA LEU A 143 -1.35 2.07 0.90
C LEU A 143 -2.70 2.00 1.63
N SER A 144 -3.63 2.90 1.34
CA SER A 144 -4.97 2.89 1.89
C SER A 144 -5.74 1.64 1.47
N ILE A 145 -5.69 1.29 0.18
CA ILE A 145 -6.32 0.10 -0.39
C ILE A 145 -5.72 -1.18 0.23
N MET A 146 -4.40 -1.29 0.27
CA MET A 146 -3.71 -2.46 0.83
C MET A 146 -3.97 -2.67 2.33
N ASN A 147 -4.18 -1.59 3.08
CA ASN A 147 -4.53 -1.63 4.50
C ASN A 147 -6.04 -1.70 4.78
N ALA A 148 -6.88 -1.61 3.77
CA ALA A 148 -8.33 -1.71 3.92
C ALA A 148 -8.77 -3.11 4.39
N SER A 149 -9.97 -3.18 4.97
CA SER A 149 -10.55 -4.46 5.37
C SER A 149 -11.07 -5.22 4.15
N ALA A 150 -10.67 -6.47 3.98
CA ALA A 150 -11.22 -7.35 2.95
C ALA A 150 -12.70 -7.73 3.21
N LYS A 151 -13.23 -7.43 4.41
CA LYS A 151 -14.65 -7.59 4.74
C LYS A 151 -15.48 -6.35 4.41
N SER A 152 -14.86 -5.27 3.93
CA SER A 152 -15.60 -4.08 3.52
C SER A 152 -16.43 -4.37 2.29
N ASN A 153 -17.66 -3.86 2.29
CA ASN A 153 -18.53 -3.85 1.13
C ASN A 153 -18.31 -2.59 0.27
N ASN A 154 -17.66 -1.58 0.84
CA ASN A 154 -17.43 -0.30 0.20
C ASN A 154 -16.00 0.19 0.49
N LEU A 155 -15.31 0.65 -0.55
CA LEU A 155 -14.06 1.39 -0.44
C LEU A 155 -14.33 2.85 -0.81
N VAL A 156 -14.11 3.77 0.12
CA VAL A 156 -14.32 5.21 -0.07
C VAL A 156 -12.96 5.87 -0.21
N LEU A 157 -12.57 6.18 -1.44
CA LEU A 157 -11.22 6.62 -1.78
C LEU A 157 -11.19 8.10 -2.11
N GLU A 158 -10.37 8.85 -1.38
CA GLU A 158 -10.06 10.24 -1.70
C GLU A 158 -8.97 10.28 -2.78
N ILE A 159 -9.22 11.00 -3.87
CA ILE A 159 -8.26 11.19 -4.96
C ILE A 159 -7.78 12.63 -4.95
N GLY A 160 -6.49 12.82 -4.72
CA GLY A 160 -5.82 14.12 -4.86
C GLY A 160 -5.43 14.33 -6.31
N ALA A 161 -5.96 15.39 -6.91
CA ALA A 161 -5.59 15.81 -8.24
C ALA A 161 -4.97 17.22 -8.16
N SER A 162 -3.69 17.32 -8.45
CA SER A 162 -2.94 18.59 -8.50
C SER A 162 -2.42 18.91 -9.89
N LYS A 163 -2.37 17.91 -10.77
CA LYS A 163 -1.87 18.03 -12.15
C LYS A 163 -2.87 17.44 -13.15
N PHE A 164 -2.76 17.87 -14.39
CA PHE A 164 -3.52 17.27 -15.49
C PHE A 164 -3.25 15.77 -15.59
N LYS A 165 -4.29 14.96 -15.74
CA LYS A 165 -4.28 13.48 -15.78
C LYS A 165 -4.07 12.75 -14.45
N ASP A 166 -3.91 13.42 -13.30
CA ASP A 166 -3.76 12.73 -12.00
C ASP A 166 -4.91 11.78 -11.70
N ILE A 167 -6.16 12.20 -11.96
CA ILE A 167 -7.35 11.36 -11.75
C ILE A 167 -7.29 10.09 -12.61
N ASN A 168 -6.82 10.21 -13.84
CA ASN A 168 -6.71 9.07 -14.77
C ASN A 168 -5.56 8.12 -14.38
N TYR A 169 -4.55 8.68 -13.72
CA TYR A 169 -3.38 7.91 -13.26
C TYR A 169 -3.70 7.15 -11.96
N LEU A 170 -4.44 7.76 -11.04
CA LEU A 170 -4.84 7.21 -9.74
C LEU A 170 -6.08 6.32 -9.84
#